data_3d704e6895842de870ab5c5cb3e52344
#
_entry.id   3d704e6895842de870ab5c5cb3e52344
#
_cell.length_a   1.000
_cell.length_b   1.000
_cell.length_c   1.000
_cell.angle_alpha   90.00
_cell.angle_beta   90.00
_cell.angle_gamma   90.00
#
_symmetry.space_group_name_H-M   'P 1'
#
loop_
_entity.id
_entity.type
_entity.pdbx_description
1 polymer ?
#
loop_
_entity_poly.entity_id
_entity_poly.type
_entity_poly.pdbx_seq_one_letter_code
_entity_poly.pdbx_strand_id
1 'polypeptide(L)'
;MAWALQSDSQDDLCNSLLSNEPCWQEMRNLGLGFWLTSGTSLRARMEKLARLQFLKRKDPKECALLYLALNRQQVLAGLFKISKDERDKPLVGFLSPNFQEEKNKSAALKNAYVLLGRHQLELAAAFFLLGGDLSSAIAVCTKNIGDEQLALVICELVEGTNGPVQHELILNYLLPSAIEKEENWLASMLEWRLGKYSQSILRLLHVAVDLTVEEKILDLPGTHFAFLDPDVGQYCAILSAKRSLRNSIGESSADTLARWAIIMTSIALNKCGLPVSVISLLFLVPISHMIRMPLSALIFVLLQSHIS
;
A
#
# COMPACT_ATOMS: atom_id res chain seq x y z
N MET A 1 7.57 -3.77 -2.62
CA MET A 1 6.41 -3.01 -2.08
C MET A 1 6.64 -2.56 -0.64
N ALA A 2 6.94 -3.43 0.31
CA ALA A 2 7.10 -3.06 1.72
C ALA A 2 8.16 -1.96 1.96
N TRP A 3 9.33 -2.08 1.34
CA TRP A 3 10.36 -1.04 1.38
C TRP A 3 9.90 0.31 0.81
N ALA A 4 9.14 0.28 -0.29
CA ALA A 4 8.58 1.49 -0.89
C ALA A 4 7.56 2.18 0.03
N LEU A 5 6.74 1.40 0.75
CA LEU A 5 5.81 1.93 1.76
C LEU A 5 6.53 2.74 2.85
N GLN A 6 7.72 2.29 3.25
CA GLN A 6 8.50 2.92 4.32
C GLN A 6 9.46 4.00 3.81
N SER A 7 9.57 4.19 2.50
CA SER A 7 10.45 5.20 1.90
C SER A 7 9.89 6.61 2.10
N ASP A 8 10.78 7.53 2.47
CA ASP A 8 10.46 8.96 2.55
C ASP A 8 10.52 9.64 1.16
N SER A 9 11.08 8.96 0.14
CA SER A 9 11.24 9.42 -1.25
C SER A 9 10.37 8.62 -2.24
N GLN A 10 9.08 8.43 -1.92
CA GLN A 10 8.15 7.67 -2.78
C GLN A 10 7.99 8.27 -4.18
N ASP A 11 8.10 9.60 -4.31
CA ASP A 11 8.01 10.28 -5.61
C ASP A 11 9.20 9.94 -6.51
N ASP A 12 10.41 9.91 -5.98
CA ASP A 12 11.60 9.55 -6.74
C ASP A 12 11.56 8.08 -7.18
N LEU A 13 11.07 7.19 -6.30
CA LEU A 13 10.83 5.80 -6.66
C LEU A 13 9.83 5.69 -7.81
N CYS A 14 8.71 6.37 -7.74
CA CYS A 14 7.75 6.39 -8.82
C CYS A 14 8.35 6.92 -10.13
N ASN A 15 9.13 8.01 -10.07
CA ASN A 15 9.73 8.61 -11.26
C ASN A 15 10.79 7.70 -11.90
N SER A 16 11.49 6.89 -11.11
CA SER A 16 12.49 5.94 -11.61
C SER A 16 11.90 4.64 -12.15
N LEU A 17 10.75 4.21 -11.62
CA LEU A 17 10.14 2.91 -11.94
C LEU A 17 9.09 2.99 -13.05
N LEU A 18 8.40 4.13 -13.19
CA LEU A 18 7.33 4.30 -14.16
C LEU A 18 7.86 4.87 -15.48
N SER A 19 7.28 4.41 -16.57
CA SER A 19 7.52 4.97 -17.90
C SER A 19 7.02 6.42 -18.02
N ASN A 20 7.42 7.12 -19.08
CA ASN A 20 6.95 8.49 -19.33
C ASN A 20 5.42 8.58 -19.55
N GLU A 21 4.83 7.53 -20.12
CA GLU A 21 3.39 7.41 -20.37
C GLU A 21 2.84 6.14 -19.69
N PRO A 22 2.79 6.13 -18.34
CA PRO A 22 2.41 4.93 -17.62
C PRO A 22 0.93 4.59 -17.85
N CYS A 23 0.65 3.28 -17.93
CA CYS A 23 -0.72 2.78 -17.89
C CYS A 23 -1.05 2.20 -16.49
N TRP A 24 -2.35 1.98 -16.23
CA TRP A 24 -2.77 1.41 -14.95
C TRP A 24 -2.13 0.05 -14.67
N GLN A 25 -2.03 -0.81 -15.68
CA GLN A 25 -1.41 -2.14 -15.54
C GLN A 25 0.05 -2.07 -15.08
N GLU A 26 0.83 -1.10 -15.59
CA GLU A 26 2.20 -0.88 -15.15
C GLU A 26 2.26 -0.47 -13.67
N MET A 27 1.40 0.47 -13.25
CA MET A 27 1.29 0.91 -11.86
C MET A 27 0.85 -0.23 -10.93
N ARG A 28 -0.13 -1.03 -11.37
CA ARG A 28 -0.63 -2.20 -10.65
C ARG A 28 0.46 -3.27 -10.48
N ASN A 29 1.26 -3.54 -11.51
CA ASN A 29 2.36 -4.52 -11.44
C ASN A 29 3.42 -4.12 -10.41
N LEU A 30 3.64 -2.81 -10.22
CA LEU A 30 4.53 -2.28 -9.19
C LEU A 30 3.90 -2.26 -7.78
N GLY A 31 2.63 -2.62 -7.66
CA GLY A 31 1.90 -2.58 -6.39
C GLY A 31 1.63 -1.17 -5.86
N LEU A 32 1.60 -0.16 -6.75
CA LEU A 32 1.55 1.25 -6.40
C LEU A 32 0.37 1.58 -5.46
N GLY A 33 -0.80 0.98 -5.68
CA GLY A 33 -1.98 1.19 -4.83
C GLY A 33 -1.78 0.75 -3.36
N PHE A 34 -0.84 -0.16 -3.09
CA PHE A 34 -0.55 -0.61 -1.73
C PHE A 34 0.45 0.26 -0.99
N TRP A 35 1.46 0.84 -1.68
CA TRP A 35 2.57 1.50 -1.00
C TRP A 35 2.65 3.02 -1.19
N LEU A 36 2.03 3.61 -2.24
CA LEU A 36 2.05 5.05 -2.42
C LEU A 36 1.04 5.71 -1.47
N THR A 37 1.56 6.36 -0.42
CA THR A 37 0.74 6.99 0.64
C THR A 37 0.72 8.52 0.56
N SER A 38 1.53 9.11 -0.33
CA SER A 38 1.50 10.56 -0.59
C SER A 38 0.26 10.92 -1.42
N GLY A 39 -0.77 11.45 -0.77
CA GLY A 39 -2.03 11.82 -1.43
C GLY A 39 -1.86 12.85 -2.55
N THR A 40 -0.91 13.77 -2.43
CA THR A 40 -0.60 14.76 -3.48
C THR A 40 0.02 14.09 -4.70
N SER A 41 1.00 13.19 -4.49
CA SER A 41 1.62 12.42 -5.55
C SER A 41 0.62 11.49 -6.23
N LEU A 42 -0.19 10.79 -5.45
CA LEU A 42 -1.22 9.89 -5.97
C LEU A 42 -2.20 10.65 -6.88
N ARG A 43 -2.72 11.81 -6.43
CA ARG A 43 -3.63 12.65 -7.22
C ARG A 43 -3.00 13.10 -8.53
N ALA A 44 -1.77 13.60 -8.51
CA ALA A 44 -1.07 14.05 -9.70
C ALA A 44 -0.87 12.90 -10.71
N ARG A 45 -0.52 11.71 -10.23
CA ARG A 45 -0.31 10.52 -11.08
C ARG A 45 -1.61 10.00 -11.66
N MET A 46 -2.69 9.96 -10.88
CA MET A 46 -4.00 9.52 -11.36
C MET A 46 -4.61 10.53 -12.34
N GLU A 47 -4.38 11.83 -12.16
CA GLU A 47 -4.79 12.85 -13.14
C GLU A 47 -4.02 12.70 -14.47
N LYS A 48 -2.70 12.45 -14.40
CA LYS A 48 -1.89 12.14 -15.59
C LYS A 48 -2.40 10.88 -16.30
N LEU A 49 -2.67 9.81 -15.54
CA LEU A 49 -3.20 8.55 -16.07
C LEU A 49 -4.54 8.75 -16.77
N ALA A 50 -5.50 9.43 -16.13
CA ALA A 50 -6.81 9.71 -16.73
C ALA A 50 -6.69 10.49 -18.05
N ARG A 51 -5.79 11.48 -18.08
CA ARG A 51 -5.50 12.23 -19.31
C ARG A 51 -4.93 11.34 -20.41
N LEU A 52 -3.98 10.46 -20.08
CA LEU A 52 -3.37 9.52 -21.04
C LEU A 52 -4.39 8.51 -21.58
N GLN A 53 -5.26 7.97 -20.71
CA GLN A 53 -6.36 7.07 -21.11
C GLN A 53 -7.25 7.75 -22.16
N PHE A 54 -7.69 8.99 -21.90
CA PHE A 54 -8.48 9.74 -22.86
C PHE A 54 -7.73 10.03 -24.17
N LEU A 55 -6.46 10.45 -24.11
CA LEU A 55 -5.67 10.77 -25.31
C LEU A 55 -5.49 9.55 -26.21
N LYS A 56 -5.36 8.37 -25.62
CA LYS A 56 -5.12 7.10 -26.32
C LYS A 56 -6.36 6.60 -27.07
N ARG A 57 -7.53 6.63 -26.44
CA ARG A 57 -8.78 6.06 -27.01
C ARG A 57 -9.79 7.09 -27.47
N LYS A 58 -9.65 8.36 -27.07
CA LYS A 58 -10.60 9.46 -27.32
C LYS A 58 -12.02 9.18 -26.81
N ASP A 59 -12.15 8.21 -25.89
CA ASP A 59 -13.41 7.85 -25.23
C ASP A 59 -13.42 8.38 -23.79
N PRO A 60 -14.33 9.30 -23.42
CA PRO A 60 -14.42 9.83 -22.06
C PRO A 60 -14.78 8.78 -21.00
N LYS A 61 -15.41 7.67 -21.39
CA LYS A 61 -15.82 6.60 -20.47
C LYS A 61 -14.63 5.93 -19.81
N GLU A 62 -13.52 5.77 -20.53
CA GLU A 62 -12.29 5.13 -20.06
C GLU A 62 -11.62 5.87 -18.89
N CYS A 63 -11.81 7.20 -18.82
CA CYS A 63 -11.22 8.02 -17.76
C CYS A 63 -12.25 8.53 -16.74
N ALA A 64 -13.52 8.15 -16.89
CA ALA A 64 -14.62 8.67 -16.08
C ALA A 64 -14.42 8.36 -14.59
N LEU A 65 -14.06 7.13 -14.24
CA LEU A 65 -13.84 6.69 -12.86
C LEU A 65 -12.78 7.54 -12.17
N LEU A 66 -11.63 7.75 -12.80
CA LEU A 66 -10.53 8.51 -12.22
C LEU A 66 -10.87 9.99 -12.09
N TYR A 67 -11.48 10.61 -13.10
CA TYR A 67 -11.85 12.03 -13.01
C TYR A 67 -12.91 12.29 -11.93
N LEU A 68 -13.86 11.37 -11.73
CA LEU A 68 -14.84 11.49 -10.66
C LEU A 68 -14.22 11.27 -9.27
N ALA A 69 -13.35 10.29 -9.12
CA ALA A 69 -12.60 10.08 -7.88
C ALA A 69 -11.71 11.28 -7.52
N LEU A 70 -11.14 11.95 -8.52
CA LEU A 70 -10.36 13.18 -8.36
C LEU A 70 -11.22 14.44 -8.09
N ASN A 71 -12.55 14.31 -8.11
CA ASN A 71 -13.49 15.46 -8.06
C ASN A 71 -13.29 16.45 -9.21
N ARG A 72 -12.95 15.95 -10.42
CA ARG A 72 -12.76 16.72 -11.64
C ARG A 72 -13.97 16.59 -12.60
N GLN A 73 -15.17 16.63 -12.05
CA GLN A 73 -16.44 16.46 -12.79
C GLN A 73 -16.57 17.43 -13.98
N GLN A 74 -16.12 18.69 -13.84
CA GLN A 74 -16.19 19.69 -14.90
C GLN A 74 -15.31 19.33 -16.10
N VAL A 75 -14.10 18.78 -15.84
CA VAL A 75 -13.20 18.33 -16.91
C VAL A 75 -13.86 17.19 -17.67
N LEU A 76 -14.41 16.21 -16.98
CA LEU A 76 -15.10 15.09 -17.57
C LEU A 76 -16.32 15.54 -18.40
N ALA A 77 -17.13 16.47 -17.90
CA ALA A 77 -18.25 17.06 -18.63
C ALA A 77 -17.80 17.72 -19.94
N GLY A 78 -16.65 18.41 -19.92
CA GLY A 78 -16.02 18.98 -21.12
C GLY A 78 -15.65 17.90 -22.14
N LEU A 79 -15.08 16.78 -21.67
CA LEU A 79 -14.71 15.67 -22.55
C LEU A 79 -15.92 15.01 -23.20
N PHE A 80 -17.00 14.81 -22.46
CA PHE A 80 -18.26 14.27 -23.00
C PHE A 80 -18.94 15.21 -24.01
N LYS A 81 -18.80 16.53 -23.84
CA LYS A 81 -19.35 17.50 -24.82
C LYS A 81 -18.65 17.43 -26.18
N ILE A 82 -17.36 17.11 -26.20
CA ILE A 82 -16.57 16.99 -27.44
C ILE A 82 -16.55 15.57 -28.01
N SER A 83 -17.14 14.59 -27.28
CA SER A 83 -17.29 13.22 -27.76
C SER A 83 -18.10 13.19 -29.04
N LYS A 84 -17.66 12.36 -30.00
CA LYS A 84 -18.37 12.14 -31.27
C LYS A 84 -19.51 11.12 -31.15
N ASP A 85 -19.59 10.38 -30.05
CA ASP A 85 -20.66 9.38 -29.82
C ASP A 85 -21.91 10.09 -29.31
N GLU A 86 -22.97 10.10 -30.15
CA GLU A 86 -24.26 10.70 -29.77
C GLU A 86 -24.89 10.05 -28.54
N ARG A 87 -24.55 8.78 -28.27
CA ARG A 87 -25.03 8.04 -27.09
C ARG A 87 -24.47 8.59 -25.79
N ASP A 88 -23.42 9.41 -25.85
CA ASP A 88 -22.80 10.03 -24.69
C ASP A 88 -23.46 11.34 -24.27
N LYS A 89 -24.24 11.97 -25.17
CA LYS A 89 -24.93 13.25 -24.90
C LYS A 89 -25.79 13.23 -23.63
N PRO A 90 -26.57 12.15 -23.33
CA PRO A 90 -27.34 12.10 -22.09
C PRO A 90 -26.45 12.12 -20.82
N LEU A 91 -25.21 11.63 -20.90
CA LEU A 91 -24.27 11.60 -19.77
C LEU A 91 -23.81 12.99 -19.35
N VAL A 92 -23.80 13.95 -20.30
CA VAL A 92 -23.47 15.36 -20.01
C VAL A 92 -24.44 15.95 -18.99
N GLY A 93 -25.73 15.57 -19.05
CA GLY A 93 -26.75 16.01 -18.11
C GLY A 93 -26.47 15.59 -16.67
N PHE A 94 -25.93 14.39 -16.47
CA PHE A 94 -25.53 13.89 -15.14
C PHE A 94 -24.29 14.60 -14.60
N LEU A 95 -23.47 15.19 -15.45
CA LEU A 95 -22.25 15.88 -15.06
C LEU A 95 -22.45 17.41 -14.87
N SER A 96 -23.69 17.87 -14.88
CA SER A 96 -24.05 19.28 -14.68
C SER A 96 -23.83 19.70 -13.22
N PRO A 97 -23.57 21.01 -12.95
CA PRO A 97 -23.30 21.52 -11.59
C PRO A 97 -24.41 21.27 -10.55
N ASN A 98 -25.66 21.09 -11.00
CA ASN A 98 -26.82 20.88 -10.11
C ASN A 98 -26.94 19.42 -9.61
N PHE A 99 -25.87 18.64 -9.66
CA PHE A 99 -25.87 17.24 -9.25
C PHE A 99 -26.01 17.01 -7.73
N GLN A 100 -25.90 18.04 -6.93
CA GLN A 100 -26.07 18.01 -5.48
C GLN A 100 -27.50 17.66 -5.01
N GLU A 101 -28.48 17.72 -5.92
CA GLU A 101 -29.86 17.38 -5.60
C GLU A 101 -30.01 15.87 -5.40
N GLU A 102 -30.70 15.43 -4.34
CA GLU A 102 -30.96 14.03 -4.01
C GLU A 102 -31.61 13.23 -5.17
N LYS A 103 -32.44 13.91 -5.96
CA LYS A 103 -33.08 13.34 -7.16
C LYS A 103 -32.05 12.90 -8.19
N ASN A 104 -31.01 13.71 -8.40
CA ASN A 104 -29.96 13.44 -9.38
C ASN A 104 -29.04 12.32 -8.88
N LYS A 105 -28.70 12.30 -7.60
CA LYS A 105 -27.93 11.19 -6.98
C LYS A 105 -28.68 9.86 -7.13
N SER A 106 -29.98 9.85 -6.81
CA SER A 106 -30.82 8.65 -6.98
C SER A 106 -30.86 8.18 -8.43
N ALA A 107 -30.90 9.11 -9.39
CA ALA A 107 -30.86 8.77 -10.82
C ALA A 107 -29.51 8.16 -11.22
N ALA A 108 -28.38 8.71 -10.69
CA ALA A 108 -27.05 8.13 -10.93
C ALA A 108 -26.93 6.71 -10.38
N LEU A 109 -27.39 6.46 -9.15
CA LEU A 109 -27.35 5.12 -8.56
C LEU A 109 -28.15 4.12 -9.38
N LYS A 110 -29.36 4.49 -9.87
CA LYS A 110 -30.14 3.62 -10.76
C LYS A 110 -29.39 3.30 -12.06
N ASN A 111 -28.74 4.30 -12.65
CA ASN A 111 -27.93 4.08 -13.85
C ASN A 111 -26.69 3.22 -13.56
N ALA A 112 -26.05 3.35 -12.39
CA ALA A 112 -24.94 2.50 -11.98
C ALA A 112 -25.33 1.02 -12.01
N TYR A 113 -26.48 0.66 -11.45
CA TYR A 113 -26.97 -0.72 -11.49
C TYR A 113 -27.27 -1.21 -12.92
N VAL A 114 -27.82 -0.35 -13.79
CA VAL A 114 -28.04 -0.71 -15.20
C VAL A 114 -26.72 -0.95 -15.92
N LEU A 115 -25.70 -0.10 -15.68
CA LEU A 115 -24.36 -0.23 -16.25
C LEU A 115 -23.68 -1.51 -15.75
N LEU A 116 -23.84 -1.81 -14.47
CA LEU A 116 -23.32 -3.05 -13.86
C LEU A 116 -23.92 -4.28 -14.55
N GLY A 117 -25.23 -4.30 -14.77
CA GLY A 117 -25.91 -5.37 -15.50
C GLY A 117 -25.49 -5.49 -16.98
N ARG A 118 -24.95 -4.42 -17.56
CA ARG A 118 -24.38 -4.40 -18.93
C ARG A 118 -22.88 -4.71 -18.98
N HIS A 119 -22.28 -5.10 -17.86
CA HIS A 119 -20.83 -5.34 -17.70
C HIS A 119 -19.94 -4.14 -18.05
N GLN A 120 -20.46 -2.90 -17.95
CA GLN A 120 -19.68 -1.67 -18.07
C GLN A 120 -19.17 -1.28 -16.68
N LEU A 121 -18.25 -2.10 -16.14
CA LEU A 121 -17.90 -2.10 -14.72
C LEU A 121 -17.26 -0.80 -14.25
N GLU A 122 -16.26 -0.27 -14.97
CA GLU A 122 -15.60 0.97 -14.60
C GLU A 122 -16.56 2.16 -14.64
N LEU A 123 -17.44 2.20 -15.65
CA LEU A 123 -18.45 3.23 -15.74
C LEU A 123 -19.52 3.09 -14.65
N ALA A 124 -19.89 1.86 -14.28
CA ALA A 124 -20.80 1.61 -13.15
C ALA A 124 -20.20 2.12 -11.84
N ALA A 125 -18.92 1.82 -11.56
CA ALA A 125 -18.21 2.35 -10.41
C ALA A 125 -18.17 3.89 -10.42
N ALA A 126 -17.92 4.50 -11.57
CA ALA A 126 -17.96 5.95 -11.76
C ALA A 126 -19.33 6.55 -11.41
N PHE A 127 -20.43 5.90 -11.81
CA PHE A 127 -21.79 6.34 -11.51
C PHE A 127 -22.18 6.14 -10.03
N PHE A 128 -21.66 5.10 -9.38
CA PHE A 128 -21.78 4.97 -7.92
C PHE A 128 -21.10 6.14 -7.20
N LEU A 129 -19.87 6.51 -7.60
CA LEU A 129 -19.18 7.69 -7.04
C LEU A 129 -20.00 8.97 -7.28
N LEU A 130 -20.55 9.13 -8.47
CA LEU A 130 -21.39 10.28 -8.81
C LEU A 130 -22.64 10.35 -7.93
N GLY A 131 -23.22 9.20 -7.58
CA GLY A 131 -24.34 9.08 -6.64
C GLY A 131 -23.95 9.26 -5.16
N GLY A 132 -22.66 9.38 -4.86
CA GLY A 132 -22.14 9.49 -3.48
C GLY A 132 -22.00 8.16 -2.75
N ASP A 133 -22.11 7.04 -3.44
CA ASP A 133 -21.97 5.70 -2.86
C ASP A 133 -20.58 5.10 -3.16
N LEU A 134 -19.61 5.52 -2.35
CA LEU A 134 -18.23 5.02 -2.45
C LEU A 134 -18.16 3.51 -2.17
N SER A 135 -18.91 3.02 -1.20
CA SER A 135 -18.87 1.60 -0.81
C SER A 135 -19.28 0.68 -1.96
N SER A 136 -20.35 1.01 -2.69
CA SER A 136 -20.75 0.27 -3.88
C SER A 136 -19.73 0.38 -5.01
N ALA A 137 -19.13 1.56 -5.23
CA ALA A 137 -18.06 1.72 -6.22
C ALA A 137 -16.87 0.81 -5.92
N ILE A 138 -16.45 0.74 -4.66
CA ILE A 138 -15.36 -0.13 -4.19
C ILE A 138 -15.73 -1.61 -4.34
N ALA A 139 -16.97 -1.98 -4.02
CA ALA A 139 -17.44 -3.35 -4.22
C ALA A 139 -17.37 -3.78 -5.69
N VAL A 140 -17.67 -2.88 -6.63
CA VAL A 140 -17.50 -3.14 -8.07
C VAL A 140 -16.01 -3.32 -8.41
N CYS A 141 -15.12 -2.48 -7.89
CA CYS A 141 -13.69 -2.60 -8.15
C CYS A 141 -13.13 -3.93 -7.63
N THR A 142 -13.49 -4.34 -6.41
CA THR A 142 -12.95 -5.56 -5.78
C THR A 142 -13.60 -6.84 -6.31
N LYS A 143 -14.94 -6.89 -6.40
CA LYS A 143 -15.67 -8.14 -6.70
C LYS A 143 -15.90 -8.37 -8.20
N ASN A 144 -16.12 -7.30 -8.97
CA ASN A 144 -16.48 -7.44 -10.39
C ASN A 144 -15.27 -7.20 -11.31
N ILE A 145 -14.45 -6.17 -11.03
CA ILE A 145 -13.22 -5.90 -11.79
C ILE A 145 -12.08 -6.79 -11.29
N GLY A 146 -12.07 -7.16 -9.99
CA GLY A 146 -10.99 -7.94 -9.39
C GLY A 146 -9.71 -7.12 -9.20
N ASP A 147 -9.83 -5.81 -8.97
CA ASP A 147 -8.70 -4.91 -8.78
C ASP A 147 -8.73 -4.23 -7.42
N GLU A 148 -8.04 -4.88 -6.47
CA GLU A 148 -7.92 -4.42 -5.08
C GLU A 148 -7.13 -3.12 -4.96
N GLN A 149 -6.11 -2.94 -5.81
CA GLN A 149 -5.30 -1.73 -5.81
C GLN A 149 -6.07 -0.53 -6.34
N LEU A 150 -6.88 -0.73 -7.39
CA LEU A 150 -7.77 0.32 -7.90
C LEU A 150 -8.76 0.74 -6.82
N ALA A 151 -9.33 -0.22 -6.10
CA ALA A 151 -10.24 0.06 -4.99
C ALA A 151 -9.59 0.94 -3.91
N LEU A 152 -8.36 0.60 -3.46
CA LEU A 152 -7.61 1.41 -2.50
C LEU A 152 -7.32 2.82 -3.01
N VAL A 153 -6.89 2.94 -4.27
CA VAL A 153 -6.61 4.23 -4.91
C VAL A 153 -7.88 5.09 -4.95
N ILE A 154 -9.02 4.52 -5.34
CA ILE A 154 -10.29 5.26 -5.38
C ILE A 154 -10.70 5.73 -3.98
N CYS A 155 -10.58 4.88 -2.95
CA CYS A 155 -10.82 5.32 -1.56
C CYS A 155 -9.96 6.52 -1.19
N GLU A 156 -8.67 6.47 -1.45
CA GLU A 156 -7.72 7.52 -1.07
C GLU A 156 -7.93 8.81 -1.86
N LEU A 157 -8.35 8.73 -3.12
CA LEU A 157 -8.71 9.89 -3.92
C LEU A 157 -9.98 10.59 -3.43
N VAL A 158 -10.97 9.84 -2.94
CA VAL A 158 -12.28 10.37 -2.52
C VAL A 158 -12.26 10.86 -1.08
N GLU A 159 -11.80 10.03 -0.15
CA GLU A 159 -11.83 10.33 1.29
C GLU A 159 -10.54 10.95 1.81
N GLY A 160 -9.43 10.79 1.07
CA GLY A 160 -8.10 11.08 1.58
C GLY A 160 -7.50 9.92 2.36
N THR A 161 -6.35 10.18 2.97
CA THR A 161 -5.59 9.16 3.72
C THR A 161 -6.34 8.72 4.97
N ASN A 162 -6.45 7.41 5.20
CA ASN A 162 -7.13 6.79 6.34
C ASN A 162 -8.65 7.10 6.43
N GLY A 163 -9.33 7.19 5.29
CA GLY A 163 -10.78 7.31 5.26
C GLY A 163 -11.50 6.07 5.83
N PRO A 164 -12.75 6.23 6.31
CA PRO A 164 -13.51 5.14 6.93
C PRO A 164 -13.76 3.96 5.97
N VAL A 165 -14.11 4.23 4.71
CA VAL A 165 -14.33 3.16 3.71
C VAL A 165 -13.02 2.44 3.37
N GLN A 166 -11.91 3.19 3.29
CA GLN A 166 -10.58 2.59 3.10
C GLN A 166 -10.21 1.66 4.26
N HIS A 167 -10.45 2.10 5.50
CA HIS A 167 -10.18 1.29 6.70
C HIS A 167 -11.02 0.02 6.70
N GLU A 168 -12.28 0.12 6.35
CA GLU A 168 -13.22 -1.01 6.27
C GLU A 168 -12.82 -1.98 5.14
N LEU A 169 -12.43 -1.48 3.98
CA LEU A 169 -11.91 -2.27 2.86
C LEU A 169 -10.67 -3.09 3.28
N ILE A 170 -9.71 -2.44 3.94
CA ILE A 170 -8.50 -3.12 4.39
C ILE A 170 -8.83 -4.18 5.45
N LEU A 171 -9.61 -3.82 6.46
CA LEU A 171 -9.89 -4.69 7.61
C LEU A 171 -10.74 -5.92 7.24
N ASN A 172 -11.78 -5.71 6.42
CA ASN A 172 -12.81 -6.72 6.19
C ASN A 172 -12.60 -7.52 4.89
N TYR A 173 -11.75 -7.03 3.98
CA TYR A 173 -11.56 -7.69 2.68
C TYR A 173 -10.08 -7.97 2.36
N LEU A 174 -9.22 -6.95 2.33
CA LEU A 174 -7.85 -7.13 1.86
C LEU A 174 -6.98 -7.92 2.83
N LEU A 175 -7.03 -7.59 4.11
CA LEU A 175 -6.21 -8.24 5.13
C LEU A 175 -6.60 -9.72 5.31
N PRO A 176 -7.88 -10.12 5.42
CA PRO A 176 -8.27 -11.52 5.44
C PRO A 176 -7.82 -12.28 4.19
N SER A 177 -8.00 -11.69 2.99
CA SER A 177 -7.56 -12.30 1.73
C SER A 177 -6.05 -12.51 1.67
N ALA A 178 -5.26 -11.53 2.13
CA ALA A 178 -3.81 -11.65 2.16
C ALA A 178 -3.33 -12.73 3.15
N ILE A 179 -4.02 -12.86 4.29
CA ILE A 179 -3.73 -13.90 5.29
C ILE A 179 -4.07 -15.29 4.73
N GLU A 180 -5.22 -15.46 4.10
CA GLU A 180 -5.64 -16.73 3.50
C GLU A 180 -4.69 -17.19 2.38
N LYS A 181 -4.14 -16.24 1.62
CA LYS A 181 -3.16 -16.50 0.56
C LYS A 181 -1.72 -16.62 1.06
N GLU A 182 -1.49 -16.52 2.36
CA GLU A 182 -0.15 -16.53 2.97
C GLU A 182 0.78 -15.40 2.45
N GLU A 183 0.20 -14.31 1.95
CA GLU A 183 0.94 -13.12 1.48
C GLU A 183 1.38 -12.25 2.66
N ASN A 184 2.27 -12.78 3.51
CA ASN A 184 2.63 -12.19 4.80
C ASN A 184 3.22 -10.78 4.70
N TRP A 185 3.99 -10.49 3.65
CA TRP A 185 4.50 -9.15 3.39
C TRP A 185 3.37 -8.14 3.10
N LEU A 186 2.39 -8.53 2.29
CA LEU A 186 1.23 -7.70 2.01
C LEU A 186 0.37 -7.51 3.26
N ALA A 187 0.10 -8.59 3.99
CA ALA A 187 -0.66 -8.53 5.24
C ALA A 187 0.01 -7.60 6.27
N SER A 188 1.34 -7.68 6.43
CA SER A 188 2.11 -6.77 7.28
C SER A 188 1.98 -5.31 6.85
N MET A 189 2.05 -5.03 5.54
CA MET A 189 1.85 -3.66 5.00
C MET A 189 0.44 -3.14 5.30
N LEU A 190 -0.58 -3.96 5.14
CA LEU A 190 -1.98 -3.61 5.42
C LEU A 190 -2.21 -3.35 6.91
N GLU A 191 -1.63 -4.17 7.80
CA GLU A 191 -1.66 -3.94 9.25
C GLU A 191 -0.95 -2.63 9.62
N TRP A 192 0.18 -2.31 8.97
CA TRP A 192 0.87 -1.03 9.14
C TRP A 192 -0.02 0.15 8.76
N ARG A 193 -0.72 0.08 7.62
CA ARG A 193 -1.68 1.10 7.18
C ARG A 193 -2.87 1.26 8.12
N LEU A 194 -3.29 0.20 8.82
CA LEU A 194 -4.33 0.25 9.86
C LEU A 194 -3.82 0.82 11.20
N GLY A 195 -2.52 1.18 11.31
CA GLY A 195 -1.91 1.61 12.57
C GLY A 195 -1.62 0.47 13.54
N LYS A 196 -1.78 -0.79 13.12
CA LYS A 196 -1.51 -2.00 13.92
C LYS A 196 -0.02 -2.37 13.83
N TYR A 197 0.86 -1.46 14.23
CA TYR A 197 2.30 -1.55 14.01
C TYR A 197 2.94 -2.80 14.63
N SER A 198 2.55 -3.14 15.85
CA SER A 198 3.05 -4.34 16.56
C SER A 198 2.67 -5.62 15.81
N GLN A 199 1.42 -5.72 15.37
CA GLN A 199 0.93 -6.90 14.63
C GLN A 199 1.63 -7.05 13.28
N SER A 200 1.86 -5.94 12.58
CA SER A 200 2.60 -5.90 11.32
C SER A 200 3.99 -6.54 11.45
N ILE A 201 4.72 -6.22 12.52
CA ILE A 201 6.04 -6.80 12.77
C ILE A 201 5.93 -8.25 13.19
N LEU A 202 5.06 -8.58 14.16
CA LEU A 202 4.89 -9.96 14.64
C LEU A 202 4.56 -10.91 13.50
N ARG A 203 3.75 -10.48 12.53
CA ARG A 203 3.43 -11.29 11.35
C ARG A 203 4.66 -11.71 10.57
N LEU A 204 5.58 -10.78 10.30
CA LEU A 204 6.82 -11.09 9.59
C LEU A 204 7.76 -11.95 10.44
N LEU A 205 7.81 -11.71 11.74
CA LEU A 205 8.63 -12.49 12.67
C LEU A 205 8.11 -13.93 12.81
N HIS A 206 6.81 -14.15 12.87
CA HIS A 206 6.21 -15.49 12.90
C HIS A 206 6.60 -16.34 11.71
N VAL A 207 6.62 -15.74 10.52
CA VAL A 207 7.04 -16.43 9.28
C VAL A 207 8.54 -16.71 9.27
N ALA A 208 9.32 -15.74 9.74
CA ALA A 208 10.78 -15.84 9.70
C ALA A 208 11.37 -16.79 10.75
N VAL A 209 10.67 -17.00 11.87
CA VAL A 209 11.25 -17.66 13.06
C VAL A 209 10.42 -18.86 13.54
N ASP A 210 9.26 -19.16 12.90
CA ASP A 210 8.34 -20.23 13.33
C ASP A 210 7.98 -20.12 14.83
N LEU A 211 7.63 -18.88 15.26
CA LEU A 211 7.24 -18.60 16.64
C LEU A 211 5.82 -19.12 16.88
N THR A 212 5.70 -20.20 17.62
CA THR A 212 4.40 -20.81 17.99
C THR A 212 3.74 -20.16 19.21
N VAL A 213 4.28 -19.06 19.75
CA VAL A 213 3.89 -18.49 21.04
C VAL A 213 3.43 -17.04 20.90
N GLU A 214 2.31 -16.71 21.57
CA GLU A 214 1.80 -15.34 21.81
C GLU A 214 2.73 -14.53 22.72
N GLU A 215 4.03 -14.53 22.47
CA GLU A 215 5.00 -13.84 23.31
C GLU A 215 5.04 -12.35 22.99
N LYS A 216 5.05 -11.55 24.05
CA LYS A 216 5.26 -10.12 23.99
C LYS A 216 6.58 -9.85 23.26
N ILE A 217 6.62 -8.81 22.43
CA ILE A 217 7.86 -8.33 21.75
C ILE A 217 9.05 -8.17 22.72
N LEU A 218 8.78 -8.07 24.03
CA LEU A 218 9.77 -7.96 25.11
C LEU A 218 10.51 -9.26 25.43
N ASP A 219 9.91 -10.42 25.14
CA ASP A 219 10.48 -11.74 25.40
C ASP A 219 11.00 -12.38 24.11
N LEU A 220 11.70 -11.57 23.28
CA LEU A 220 12.34 -12.07 22.07
C LEU A 220 13.26 -13.24 22.45
N PRO A 221 13.11 -14.40 21.79
CA PRO A 221 13.83 -15.60 22.16
C PRO A 221 15.34 -15.39 22.05
N GLY A 222 16.06 -15.97 22.95
CA GLY A 222 17.53 -15.99 22.92
C GLY A 222 18.06 -16.60 21.62
N THR A 223 19.34 -16.57 21.45
CA THR A 223 20.17 -16.82 20.25
C THR A 223 19.92 -18.12 19.45
N HIS A 224 18.86 -18.87 19.73
CA HIS A 224 18.57 -20.17 19.10
C HIS A 224 17.80 -20.08 17.77
N PHE A 225 17.23 -18.94 17.45
CA PHE A 225 16.46 -18.73 16.25
C PHE A 225 17.31 -17.99 15.20
N ALA A 226 17.39 -18.53 14.01
CA ALA A 226 18.01 -17.87 12.89
C ALA A 226 16.91 -17.38 11.92
N PHE A 227 16.99 -16.15 11.44
CA PHE A 227 16.19 -15.74 10.31
C PHE A 227 16.48 -16.66 9.12
N LEU A 228 15.41 -17.11 8.46
CA LEU A 228 15.52 -17.76 7.17
C LEU A 228 15.71 -16.72 6.06
N ASP A 229 15.16 -15.51 6.25
CA ASP A 229 15.21 -14.40 5.30
C ASP A 229 15.89 -13.16 5.94
N PRO A 230 17.09 -12.76 5.49
CA PRO A 230 17.79 -11.58 5.97
C PRO A 230 17.03 -10.27 5.72
N ASP A 231 16.15 -10.22 4.69
CA ASP A 231 15.38 -9.03 4.37
C ASP A 231 14.38 -8.67 5.48
N VAL A 232 13.80 -9.66 6.14
CA VAL A 232 12.90 -9.45 7.30
C VAL A 232 13.63 -8.73 8.43
N GLY A 233 14.86 -9.15 8.75
CA GLY A 233 15.65 -8.52 9.78
C GLY A 233 16.01 -7.07 9.46
N GLN A 234 16.48 -6.80 8.24
CA GLN A 234 16.77 -5.44 7.79
C GLN A 234 15.52 -4.54 7.83
N TYR A 235 14.38 -5.07 7.38
CA TYR A 235 13.11 -4.35 7.41
C TYR A 235 12.67 -4.04 8.84
N CYS A 236 12.76 -4.99 9.78
CA CYS A 236 12.48 -4.77 11.19
C CYS A 236 13.41 -3.70 11.81
N ALA A 237 14.69 -3.68 11.43
CA ALA A 237 15.63 -2.65 11.89
C ALA A 237 15.19 -1.25 11.42
N ILE A 238 14.75 -1.10 10.19
CA ILE A 238 14.21 0.18 9.67
C ILE A 238 12.92 0.56 10.39
N LEU A 239 11.99 -0.37 10.57
CA LEU A 239 10.73 -0.10 11.25
C LEU A 239 10.94 0.33 12.71
N SER A 240 11.94 -0.24 13.40
CA SER A 240 12.27 0.11 14.79
C SER A 240 12.69 1.58 14.95
N ALA A 241 13.16 2.22 13.89
CA ALA A 241 13.49 3.65 13.85
C ALA A 241 12.26 4.54 13.59
N LYS A 242 11.15 3.99 13.09
CA LYS A 242 9.95 4.78 12.77
C LYS A 242 9.23 5.23 14.05
N ARG A 243 8.93 6.52 14.12
CA ARG A 243 8.29 7.17 15.28
C ARG A 243 6.92 6.54 15.62
N SER A 244 6.16 6.14 14.62
CA SER A 244 4.85 5.50 14.79
C SER A 244 4.94 4.19 15.58
N LEU A 245 5.94 3.34 15.26
CA LEU A 245 6.19 2.11 15.99
C LEU A 245 6.71 2.40 17.40
N ARG A 246 7.70 3.30 17.55
CA ARG A 246 8.27 3.66 18.87
C ARG A 246 7.21 4.16 19.84
N ASN A 247 6.27 4.97 19.35
CA ASN A 247 5.11 5.43 20.15
C ASN A 247 4.16 4.29 20.54
N SER A 248 4.04 3.25 19.71
CA SER A 248 3.13 2.12 19.94
C SER A 248 3.68 1.11 20.93
N ILE A 249 4.98 0.74 20.83
CA ILE A 249 5.61 -0.32 21.66
C ILE A 249 6.52 0.23 22.76
N GLY A 250 6.81 1.51 22.76
CA GLY A 250 7.73 2.18 23.68
C GLY A 250 9.18 2.15 23.22
N GLU A 251 9.97 3.15 23.67
CA GLU A 251 11.37 3.34 23.24
C GLU A 251 12.24 2.12 23.56
N SER A 252 12.12 1.57 24.78
CA SER A 252 12.94 0.41 25.22
C SER A 252 12.69 -0.83 24.37
N SER A 253 11.43 -1.10 24.02
CA SER A 253 11.04 -2.24 23.18
C SER A 253 11.52 -2.04 21.74
N ALA A 254 11.41 -0.83 21.21
CA ALA A 254 11.91 -0.50 19.88
C ALA A 254 13.43 -0.66 19.77
N ASP A 255 14.18 -0.23 20.79
CA ASP A 255 15.63 -0.43 20.86
C ASP A 255 16.01 -1.92 20.99
N THR A 256 15.23 -2.70 21.71
CA THR A 256 15.42 -4.16 21.81
C THR A 256 15.17 -4.83 20.47
N LEU A 257 14.09 -4.47 19.79
CA LEU A 257 13.78 -4.95 18.45
C LEU A 257 14.89 -4.60 17.45
N ALA A 258 15.39 -3.36 17.48
CA ALA A 258 16.48 -2.93 16.60
C ALA A 258 17.74 -3.80 16.80
N ARG A 259 18.18 -3.98 18.04
CA ARG A 259 19.36 -4.80 18.37
C ARG A 259 19.17 -6.24 17.92
N TRP A 260 18.02 -6.82 18.25
CA TRP A 260 17.70 -8.19 17.87
C TRP A 260 17.68 -8.37 16.35
N ALA A 261 17.01 -7.48 15.63
CA ALA A 261 16.93 -7.50 14.17
C ALA A 261 18.32 -7.46 13.52
N ILE A 262 19.23 -6.60 14.01
CA ILE A 262 20.59 -6.48 13.50
C ILE A 262 21.38 -7.76 13.74
N ILE A 263 21.32 -8.33 14.95
CA ILE A 263 22.03 -9.57 15.28
C ILE A 263 21.55 -10.70 14.39
N MET A 264 20.23 -10.89 14.28
CA MET A 264 19.65 -11.97 13.50
C MET A 264 19.93 -11.83 11.99
N THR A 265 19.87 -10.61 11.47
CA THR A 265 20.27 -10.33 10.07
C THR A 265 21.74 -10.66 9.84
N SER A 266 22.62 -10.29 10.79
CA SER A 266 24.05 -10.57 10.69
C SER A 266 24.31 -12.07 10.67
N ILE A 267 23.61 -12.86 11.51
CA ILE A 267 23.72 -14.32 11.51
C ILE A 267 23.22 -14.91 10.20
N ALA A 268 22.08 -14.43 9.67
CA ALA A 268 21.54 -14.90 8.41
C ALA A 268 22.47 -14.61 7.22
N LEU A 269 23.00 -13.39 7.12
CA LEU A 269 23.95 -13.01 6.08
C LEU A 269 25.25 -13.82 6.14
N ASN A 270 25.75 -14.09 7.35
CA ASN A 270 26.93 -14.93 7.52
C ASN A 270 26.67 -16.38 7.05
N LYS A 271 25.52 -16.95 7.38
CA LYS A 271 25.10 -18.29 6.88
C LYS A 271 24.94 -18.34 5.37
N CYS A 272 24.60 -17.21 4.73
CA CYS A 272 24.55 -17.07 3.25
C CYS A 272 25.93 -16.86 2.64
N GLY A 273 27.04 -16.86 3.41
CA GLY A 273 28.38 -16.63 2.90
C GLY A 273 28.67 -15.16 2.52
N LEU A 274 28.00 -14.21 3.16
CA LEU A 274 28.14 -12.76 2.92
C LEU A 274 28.73 -12.00 4.14
N PRO A 275 29.93 -12.34 4.62
CA PRO A 275 30.50 -11.75 5.84
C PRO A 275 30.79 -10.25 5.69
N VAL A 276 31.13 -9.78 4.49
CA VAL A 276 31.35 -8.33 4.21
C VAL A 276 30.07 -7.54 4.41
N SER A 277 28.92 -8.08 4.03
CA SER A 277 27.61 -7.46 4.25
C SER A 277 27.25 -7.36 5.73
N VAL A 278 27.71 -8.31 6.55
CA VAL A 278 27.58 -8.27 8.02
C VAL A 278 28.34 -7.08 8.60
N ILE A 279 29.59 -6.91 8.18
CA ILE A 279 30.41 -5.79 8.62
C ILE A 279 29.77 -4.44 8.23
N SER A 280 29.32 -4.31 6.98
CA SER A 280 28.62 -3.11 6.49
C SER A 280 27.36 -2.81 7.30
N LEU A 281 26.57 -3.84 7.67
CA LEU A 281 25.39 -3.68 8.49
C LEU A 281 25.72 -3.17 9.90
N LEU A 282 26.77 -3.71 10.52
CA LEU A 282 27.21 -3.30 11.85
C LEU A 282 27.69 -1.83 11.88
N PHE A 283 28.32 -1.34 10.80
CA PHE A 283 28.71 0.07 10.70
C PHE A 283 27.54 1.04 10.54
N LEU A 284 26.37 0.57 10.06
CA LEU A 284 25.17 1.39 9.98
C LEU A 284 24.46 1.58 11.32
N VAL A 285 24.87 0.84 12.35
CA VAL A 285 24.29 0.93 13.69
C VAL A 285 24.91 2.12 14.43
N PRO A 286 24.12 3.04 14.99
CA PRO A 286 24.64 4.11 15.84
C PRO A 286 25.44 3.52 17.01
N ILE A 287 26.60 4.10 17.29
CA ILE A 287 27.52 3.66 18.36
C ILE A 287 26.80 3.54 19.72
N SER A 288 25.82 4.39 19.98
CA SER A 288 24.96 4.33 21.18
C SER A 288 24.18 3.01 21.33
N HIS A 289 23.83 2.36 20.21
CA HIS A 289 23.17 1.06 20.22
C HIS A 289 24.17 -0.10 20.32
N MET A 290 25.36 0.03 19.75
CA MET A 290 26.44 -0.96 19.88
C MET A 290 26.93 -1.12 21.32
N ILE A 291 27.07 -0.03 22.08
CA ILE A 291 27.53 -0.04 23.47
C ILE A 291 26.59 -0.80 24.41
N ARG A 292 25.31 -0.89 24.06
CA ARG A 292 24.29 -1.64 24.82
C ARG A 292 24.11 -3.08 24.37
N MET A 293 24.84 -3.55 23.36
CA MET A 293 24.83 -4.95 22.96
C MET A 293 25.61 -5.78 23.99
N PRO A 294 25.13 -6.97 24.39
CA PRO A 294 25.92 -7.85 25.20
C PRO A 294 27.19 -8.24 24.43
N LEU A 295 28.34 -8.10 25.12
CA LEU A 295 29.66 -8.35 24.52
C LEU A 295 29.76 -9.74 23.87
N SER A 296 29.04 -10.73 24.41
CA SER A 296 28.91 -12.07 23.86
C SER A 296 28.27 -12.13 22.49
N ALA A 297 27.24 -11.30 22.22
CA ALA A 297 26.60 -11.23 20.90
C ALA A 297 27.51 -10.57 19.85
N LEU A 298 28.23 -9.51 20.22
CA LEU A 298 29.18 -8.85 19.36
C LEU A 298 30.38 -9.74 19.02
N ILE A 299 30.93 -10.43 20.03
CA ILE A 299 32.02 -11.42 19.89
C ILE A 299 31.57 -12.61 19.03
N PHE A 300 30.34 -13.09 19.20
CA PHE A 300 29.80 -14.22 18.42
C PHE A 300 29.69 -13.86 16.93
N VAL A 301 29.19 -12.66 16.60
CA VAL A 301 29.09 -12.17 15.23
C VAL A 301 30.46 -11.96 14.60
N LEU A 302 31.44 -11.39 15.37
CA LEU A 302 32.81 -11.18 14.91
C LEU A 302 33.61 -12.47 14.78
N LEU A 303 33.46 -13.44 15.68
CA LEU A 303 34.16 -14.71 15.60
C LEU A 303 33.66 -15.58 14.44
N GLN A 304 32.36 -15.53 14.13
CA GLN A 304 31.86 -16.26 12.96
C GLN A 304 32.32 -15.64 11.64
N SER A 305 32.62 -14.34 11.57
CA SER A 305 33.18 -13.69 10.37
C SER A 305 34.67 -14.01 10.13
N HIS A 306 35.38 -14.58 11.11
CA HIS A 306 36.79 -14.95 11.01
C HIS A 306 37.04 -16.46 10.71
N ILE A 307 36.00 -17.29 10.72
CA ILE A 307 36.10 -18.76 10.54
C ILE A 307 35.70 -19.19 9.09
N SER A 308 35.22 -18.27 8.30
CA SER A 308 34.97 -18.44 6.85
C SER A 308 35.99 -17.68 6.01
#